data_14443ef14d4903d1bb664d96edf9b657
#
_entry.id   14443ef14d4903d1bb664d96edf9b657
#
_cell.length_a   1.000
_cell.length_b   1.000
_cell.length_c   1.000
_cell.angle_alpha   90.00
_cell.angle_beta   90.00
_cell.angle_gamma   90.00
#
_symmetry.space_group_name_H-M   'P 1'
#
loop_
_entity.id
_entity.type
_entity.pdbx_description
1 polymer ?
#
loop_
_entity_poly.entity_id
_entity_poly.type
_entity_poly.pdbx_seq_one_letter_code
_entity_poly.pdbx_strand_id
1 'polypeptide(L)'
;GSLLPDDPLLRALNRGWIEFGTACLLDLSAHLHAEDKQSFDSSREALKSKLQWLEATLTRSPYFNGDTLSLVDFAWAPLFMRSEIVALDDELYCARHLPRTAAWGRQLLELPAVRDSVAANFPDLLRDHIRVKAPYAAGQFGL
;
A
#
# COMPACT_ATOMS: atom_id res chain seq x y z
N GLY A 1 2.61 -18.49 -17.27
CA GLY A 1 3.43 -17.40 -17.73
C GLY A 1 4.13 -16.66 -16.60
N SER A 2 5.07 -15.81 -16.98
CA SER A 2 5.78 -14.98 -16.02
C SER A 2 4.87 -13.88 -15.46
N LEU A 3 5.04 -13.56 -14.17
CA LEU A 3 4.36 -12.44 -13.53
C LEU A 3 5.03 -11.09 -13.85
N LEU A 4 6.07 -11.09 -14.67
CA LEU A 4 6.67 -9.87 -15.22
C LEU A 4 6.53 -9.90 -16.75
N PRO A 5 6.38 -8.72 -17.40
CA PRO A 5 6.34 -8.65 -18.86
C PRO A 5 7.61 -9.21 -19.50
N ASP A 6 7.48 -9.77 -20.71
CA ASP A 6 8.62 -10.26 -21.48
C ASP A 6 9.42 -9.13 -22.13
N ASP A 7 8.75 -8.04 -22.49
CA ASP A 7 9.39 -6.88 -23.07
C ASP A 7 10.42 -6.29 -22.11
N PRO A 8 11.71 -6.14 -22.49
CA PRO A 8 12.77 -5.69 -21.59
C PRO A 8 12.49 -4.33 -20.94
N LEU A 9 11.93 -3.37 -21.69
CA LEU A 9 11.65 -2.05 -21.15
C LEU A 9 10.52 -2.10 -20.14
N LEU A 10 9.40 -2.74 -20.47
CA LEU A 10 8.27 -2.90 -19.55
C LEU A 10 8.68 -3.67 -18.30
N ARG A 11 9.51 -4.70 -18.46
CA ARG A 11 10.03 -5.48 -17.35
C ARG A 11 10.87 -4.61 -16.40
N ALA A 12 11.73 -3.76 -16.96
CA ALA A 12 12.53 -2.83 -16.16
C ALA A 12 11.65 -1.81 -15.42
N LEU A 13 10.64 -1.26 -16.08
CA LEU A 13 9.69 -0.33 -15.47
C LEU A 13 8.90 -1.00 -14.35
N ASN A 14 8.46 -2.24 -14.56
CA ASN A 14 7.77 -3.02 -13.52
C ASN A 14 8.66 -3.22 -12.30
N ARG A 15 9.95 -3.57 -12.49
CA ARG A 15 10.88 -3.73 -11.37
C ARG A 15 11.05 -2.43 -10.59
N GLY A 16 11.14 -1.29 -11.29
CA GLY A 16 11.20 0.01 -10.64
C GLY A 16 9.96 0.29 -9.78
N TRP A 17 8.78 -0.06 -10.25
CA TRP A 17 7.54 0.15 -9.50
C TRP A 17 7.38 -0.83 -8.34
N ILE A 18 7.96 -2.04 -8.43
CA ILE A 18 8.05 -2.96 -7.29
C ILE A 18 8.92 -2.34 -6.19
N GLU A 19 10.09 -1.80 -6.55
CA GLU A 19 10.98 -1.14 -5.60
C GLU A 19 10.34 0.10 -4.97
N PHE A 20 9.62 0.88 -5.79
CA PHE A 20 8.90 2.04 -5.29
C PHE A 20 7.79 1.63 -4.31
N GLY A 21 7.10 0.53 -4.58
CA GLY A 21 6.13 -0.06 -3.66
C GLY A 21 6.75 -0.43 -2.33
N THR A 22 7.94 -1.01 -2.36
CA THR A 22 8.69 -1.34 -1.14
C THR A 22 9.03 -0.08 -0.35
N ALA A 23 9.45 0.99 -1.03
CA ALA A 23 9.73 2.27 -0.37
C ALA A 23 8.48 2.86 0.28
N CYS A 24 7.34 2.78 -0.39
CA CYS A 24 6.07 3.24 0.16
C CYS A 24 5.64 2.41 1.37
N LEU A 25 5.87 1.10 1.33
CA LEU A 25 5.56 0.23 2.45
C LEU A 25 6.43 0.55 3.66
N LEU A 26 7.70 0.91 3.45
CA LEU A 26 8.59 1.37 4.53
C LEU A 26 8.09 2.70 5.12
N ASP A 27 7.63 3.64 4.30
CA ASP A 27 7.03 4.87 4.80
C ASP A 27 5.78 4.59 5.62
N LEU A 28 4.93 3.67 5.16
CA LEU A 28 3.75 3.27 5.92
C LEU A 28 4.17 2.65 7.26
N SER A 29 5.16 1.76 7.26
CA SER A 29 5.67 1.16 8.49
C SER A 29 6.19 2.22 9.45
N ALA A 30 6.95 3.20 8.96
CA ALA A 30 7.43 4.31 9.78
C ALA A 30 6.27 5.10 10.38
N HIS A 31 5.22 5.34 9.61
CA HIS A 31 4.02 6.03 10.08
C HIS A 31 3.28 5.24 11.16
N LEU A 32 3.13 3.93 10.95
CA LEU A 32 2.47 3.03 11.90
C LEU A 32 3.26 2.89 13.21
N HIS A 33 4.57 3.17 13.19
CA HIS A 33 5.45 3.04 14.35
C HIS A 33 5.98 4.38 14.86
N ALA A 34 5.41 5.49 14.42
CA ALA A 34 5.88 6.82 14.81
C ALA A 34 5.78 7.02 16.33
N GLU A 35 6.85 7.56 16.93
CA GLU A 35 6.96 7.73 18.37
C GLU A 35 6.55 9.13 18.83
N ASP A 36 6.43 10.08 17.90
CA ASP A 36 6.07 11.47 18.18
C ASP A 36 5.35 12.12 17.00
N LYS A 37 4.86 13.34 17.23
CA LYS A 37 4.10 14.08 16.22
C LYS A 37 4.95 14.37 14.97
N GLN A 38 6.23 14.71 15.13
CA GLN A 38 7.09 15.06 14.01
C GLN A 38 7.29 13.87 13.08
N SER A 39 7.66 12.71 13.60
CA SER A 39 7.86 11.50 12.80
C SER A 39 6.54 11.00 12.21
N PHE A 40 5.44 11.13 12.95
CA PHE A 40 4.11 10.78 12.48
C PHE A 40 3.72 11.62 11.26
N ASP A 41 3.86 12.95 11.36
CA ASP A 41 3.49 13.86 10.28
C ASP A 41 4.42 13.71 9.07
N SER A 42 5.74 13.60 9.29
CA SER A 42 6.70 13.52 8.19
C SER A 42 6.59 12.21 7.41
N SER A 43 6.36 11.09 8.06
CA SER A 43 6.17 9.81 7.39
C SER A 43 4.87 9.80 6.58
N ARG A 44 3.81 10.41 7.09
CA ARG A 44 2.55 10.55 6.35
C ARG A 44 2.73 11.37 5.08
N GLU A 45 3.39 12.53 5.19
CA GLU A 45 3.61 13.40 4.03
C GLU A 45 4.50 12.73 2.98
N ALA A 46 5.52 12.01 3.40
CA ALA A 46 6.38 11.26 2.48
C ALA A 46 5.58 10.23 1.70
N LEU A 47 4.74 9.47 2.39
CA LEU A 47 3.89 8.45 1.76
C LEU A 47 2.88 9.09 0.81
N LYS A 48 2.19 10.16 1.25
CA LYS A 48 1.20 10.82 0.42
C LYS A 48 1.80 11.39 -0.86
N SER A 49 3.00 11.97 -0.80
CA SER A 49 3.70 12.46 -1.99
C SER A 49 4.00 11.33 -2.98
N LYS A 50 4.45 10.18 -2.48
CA LYS A 50 4.72 9.01 -3.33
C LYS A 50 3.45 8.44 -3.95
N LEU A 51 2.34 8.44 -3.23
CA LEU A 51 1.06 7.97 -3.77
C LEU A 51 0.53 8.89 -4.88
N GLN A 52 0.85 10.17 -4.86
CA GLN A 52 0.53 11.07 -5.97
C GLN A 52 1.28 10.67 -7.25
N TRP A 53 2.53 10.24 -7.13
CA TRP A 53 3.30 9.71 -8.25
C TRP A 53 2.67 8.43 -8.81
N LEU A 54 2.24 7.54 -7.92
CA LEU A 54 1.54 6.33 -8.31
C LEU A 54 0.27 6.66 -9.10
N GLU A 55 -0.54 7.60 -8.59
CA GLU A 55 -1.78 8.02 -9.24
C GLU A 55 -1.53 8.49 -10.68
N ALA A 56 -0.48 9.27 -10.88
CA ALA A 56 -0.11 9.77 -12.19
C ALA A 56 0.36 8.65 -13.14
N THR A 57 0.90 7.57 -12.59
CA THR A 57 1.43 6.43 -13.36
C THR A 57 0.36 5.40 -13.72
N LEU A 58 -0.64 5.24 -12.85
CA LEU A 58 -1.72 4.26 -13.06
C LEU A 58 -2.62 4.69 -14.21
N THR A 59 -2.30 4.23 -15.41
CA THR A 59 -3.06 4.56 -16.64
C THR A 59 -3.83 3.37 -17.17
N ARG A 60 -3.66 2.19 -16.58
CA ARG A 60 -4.31 0.95 -16.98
C ARG A 60 -5.16 0.40 -15.85
N SER A 61 -6.12 -0.44 -16.19
CA SER A 61 -7.01 -1.11 -15.23
C SER A 61 -7.41 -2.48 -15.79
N PRO A 62 -7.83 -3.42 -14.95
CA PRO A 62 -7.98 -3.33 -13.50
C PRO A 62 -6.68 -3.45 -12.72
N TYR A 63 -5.59 -3.91 -13.35
CA TYR A 63 -4.29 -4.15 -12.72
C TYR A 63 -3.23 -3.19 -13.26
N PHE A 64 -2.05 -3.19 -12.64
CA PHE A 64 -0.98 -2.26 -13.01
C PHE A 64 -0.63 -2.33 -14.50
N ASN A 65 -0.55 -3.55 -15.07
CA ASN A 65 -0.26 -3.76 -16.49
C ASN A 65 -1.51 -3.94 -17.37
N GLY A 66 -2.70 -3.63 -16.86
CA GLY A 66 -3.95 -3.80 -17.59
C GLY A 66 -4.69 -5.05 -17.17
N ASP A 67 -4.96 -5.96 -18.12
CA ASP A 67 -5.76 -7.17 -17.86
C ASP A 67 -4.97 -8.27 -17.16
N THR A 68 -3.65 -8.17 -17.10
CA THR A 68 -2.78 -9.23 -16.62
C THR A 68 -2.21 -8.87 -15.26
N LEU A 69 -2.41 -9.76 -14.27
CA LEU A 69 -1.76 -9.65 -12.97
C LEU A 69 -0.25 -9.73 -13.11
N SER A 70 0.47 -8.96 -12.29
CA SER A 70 1.92 -8.91 -12.29
C SER A 70 2.47 -8.89 -10.87
N LEU A 71 3.79 -9.01 -10.75
CA LEU A 71 4.47 -8.87 -9.47
C LEU A 71 4.28 -7.47 -8.87
N VAL A 72 4.05 -6.44 -9.70
CA VAL A 72 3.76 -5.08 -9.21
C VAL A 72 2.51 -5.08 -8.36
N ASP A 73 1.44 -5.74 -8.84
CA ASP A 73 0.18 -5.84 -8.09
C ASP A 73 0.41 -6.48 -6.72
N PHE A 74 1.11 -7.60 -6.68
CA PHE A 74 1.38 -8.31 -5.43
C PHE A 74 2.32 -7.55 -4.51
N ALA A 75 3.26 -6.76 -5.05
CA ALA A 75 4.17 -5.95 -4.25
C ALA A 75 3.46 -4.79 -3.54
N TRP A 76 2.42 -4.24 -4.15
CA TRP A 76 1.65 -3.12 -3.58
C TRP A 76 0.49 -3.57 -2.69
N ALA A 77 -0.01 -4.78 -2.84
CA ALA A 77 -1.14 -5.27 -2.06
C ALA A 77 -0.96 -5.12 -0.54
N PRO A 78 0.23 -5.39 0.05
CA PRO A 78 0.41 -5.22 1.49
C PRO A 78 0.17 -3.79 1.99
N LEU A 79 0.53 -2.77 1.21
CA LEU A 79 0.28 -1.39 1.58
C LEU A 79 -1.22 -1.11 1.71
N PHE A 80 -1.99 -1.55 0.72
CA PHE A 80 -3.44 -1.35 0.72
C PHE A 80 -4.11 -2.13 1.86
N MET A 81 -3.66 -3.37 2.08
CA MET A 81 -4.21 -4.20 3.15
C MET A 81 -3.98 -3.59 4.53
N ARG A 82 -2.74 -3.19 4.82
CA ARG A 82 -2.40 -2.61 6.12
C ARG A 82 -3.09 -1.26 6.33
N SER A 83 -3.16 -0.44 5.28
CA SER A 83 -3.86 0.85 5.36
C SER A 83 -5.33 0.68 5.71
N GLU A 84 -6.00 -0.31 5.11
CA GLU A 84 -7.40 -0.59 5.40
C GLU A 84 -7.58 -1.11 6.83
N ILE A 85 -6.69 -1.99 7.30
CA ILE A 85 -6.76 -2.54 8.66
C ILE A 85 -6.74 -1.44 9.72
N VAL A 86 -5.94 -0.40 9.53
CA VAL A 86 -5.84 0.71 10.49
C VAL A 86 -6.70 1.92 10.09
N ALA A 87 -7.57 1.76 9.10
CA ALA A 87 -8.50 2.78 8.62
C ALA A 87 -7.79 4.06 8.11
N LEU A 88 -6.66 3.88 7.42
CA LEU A 88 -5.91 4.98 6.79
C LEU A 88 -6.20 5.11 5.29
N ASP A 89 -6.98 4.21 4.72
CA ASP A 89 -7.27 4.19 3.29
C ASP A 89 -7.88 5.51 2.80
N ASP A 90 -8.88 6.04 3.52
CA ASP A 90 -9.55 7.27 3.13
C ASP A 90 -8.61 8.48 3.21
N GLU A 91 -7.74 8.53 4.21
CA GLU A 91 -6.77 9.62 4.36
C GLU A 91 -5.65 9.56 3.32
N LEU A 92 -5.13 8.38 3.06
CA LEU A 92 -3.95 8.22 2.21
C LEU A 92 -4.27 8.23 0.71
N TYR A 93 -5.40 7.63 0.31
CA TYR A 93 -5.74 7.48 -1.11
C TYR A 93 -7.25 7.49 -1.35
N CYS A 94 -7.96 8.47 -0.80
CA CYS A 94 -9.39 8.57 -1.03
C CYS A 94 -9.73 8.75 -2.52
N ALA A 95 -10.89 8.21 -2.92
CA ALA A 95 -11.33 8.23 -4.32
C ALA A 95 -11.51 9.64 -4.87
N ARG A 96 -11.71 10.64 -4.00
CA ARG A 96 -11.86 12.04 -4.41
C ARG A 96 -10.57 12.61 -4.97
N HIS A 97 -9.42 12.24 -4.40
CA HIS A 97 -8.12 12.82 -4.75
C HIS A 97 -7.24 11.86 -5.55
N LEU A 98 -7.31 10.57 -5.27
CA LEU A 98 -6.51 9.54 -5.93
C LEU A 98 -7.42 8.40 -6.43
N PRO A 99 -8.31 8.68 -7.40
CA PRO A 99 -9.35 7.72 -7.79
C PRO A 99 -8.79 6.43 -8.39
N ARG A 100 -7.70 6.51 -9.16
CA ARG A 100 -7.11 5.32 -9.78
C ARG A 100 -6.39 4.46 -8.75
N THR A 101 -5.69 5.08 -7.80
CA THR A 101 -5.04 4.38 -6.69
C THR A 101 -6.08 3.69 -5.81
N ALA A 102 -7.15 4.39 -5.45
CA ALA A 102 -8.23 3.81 -4.63
C ALA A 102 -8.89 2.62 -5.33
N ALA A 103 -9.17 2.74 -6.62
CA ALA A 103 -9.78 1.66 -7.40
C ALA A 103 -8.86 0.45 -7.52
N TRP A 104 -7.57 0.69 -7.75
CA TRP A 104 -6.58 -0.38 -7.84
C TRP A 104 -6.43 -1.11 -6.50
N GLY A 105 -6.30 -0.37 -5.40
CA GLY A 105 -6.24 -0.96 -4.07
C GLY A 105 -7.44 -1.84 -3.76
N ARG A 106 -8.64 -1.37 -4.06
CA ARG A 106 -9.87 -2.12 -3.88
C ARG A 106 -9.88 -3.39 -4.71
N GLN A 107 -9.44 -3.30 -5.97
CA GLN A 107 -9.36 -4.44 -6.88
C GLN A 107 -8.39 -5.50 -6.36
N LEU A 108 -7.22 -5.07 -5.86
CA LEU A 108 -6.22 -6.00 -5.32
C LEU A 108 -6.73 -6.71 -4.06
N LEU A 109 -7.43 -6.01 -3.18
CA LEU A 109 -7.93 -6.60 -1.93
C LEU A 109 -9.09 -7.58 -2.14
N GLU A 110 -9.71 -7.59 -3.31
CA GLU A 110 -10.72 -8.57 -3.69
C GLU A 110 -10.12 -9.89 -4.18
N LEU A 111 -8.82 -9.91 -4.52
CA LEU A 111 -8.16 -11.12 -5.02
C LEU A 111 -8.01 -12.17 -3.90
N PRO A 112 -8.48 -13.41 -4.12
CA PRO A 112 -8.29 -14.48 -3.12
C PRO A 112 -6.82 -14.68 -2.76
N ALA A 113 -5.89 -14.62 -3.73
CA ALA A 113 -4.47 -14.77 -3.46
C ALA A 113 -3.95 -13.71 -2.50
N VAL A 114 -4.49 -12.50 -2.55
CA VAL A 114 -4.11 -11.41 -1.62
C VAL A 114 -4.73 -11.66 -0.25
N ARG A 115 -6.04 -11.94 -0.20
CA ARG A 115 -6.74 -12.18 1.07
C ARG A 115 -6.17 -13.38 1.81
N ASP A 116 -5.81 -14.43 1.09
CA ASP A 116 -5.30 -15.66 1.67
C ASP A 116 -3.79 -15.61 1.97
N SER A 117 -3.11 -14.50 1.61
CA SER A 117 -1.68 -14.33 1.85
C SER A 117 -1.33 -14.13 3.32
N VAL A 118 -2.31 -13.80 4.16
CA VAL A 118 -2.14 -13.57 5.60
C VAL A 118 -3.11 -14.44 6.39
N ALA A 119 -2.78 -14.69 7.66
CA ALA A 119 -3.67 -15.43 8.55
C ALA A 119 -4.97 -14.65 8.81
N ALA A 120 -6.06 -15.37 9.10
CA ALA A 120 -7.37 -14.76 9.33
C ALA A 120 -7.35 -13.75 10.48
N ASN A 121 -6.49 -13.93 11.48
CA ASN A 121 -6.36 -13.02 12.62
C ASN A 121 -5.30 -11.92 12.42
N PHE A 122 -4.73 -11.79 11.20
CA PHE A 122 -3.70 -10.80 10.94
C PHE A 122 -4.13 -9.37 11.29
N PRO A 123 -5.38 -8.93 10.98
CA PRO A 123 -5.81 -7.58 11.36
C PRO A 123 -5.70 -7.32 12.87
N ASP A 124 -6.12 -8.26 13.69
CA ASP A 124 -6.03 -8.13 15.16
C ASP A 124 -4.57 -8.13 15.61
N LEU A 125 -3.73 -9.00 15.04
CA LEU A 125 -2.31 -9.06 15.36
C LEU A 125 -1.60 -7.75 15.01
N LEU A 126 -1.92 -7.16 13.86
CA LEU A 126 -1.32 -5.89 13.45
C LEU A 126 -1.73 -4.77 14.41
N ARG A 127 -3.02 -4.65 14.73
CA ARG A 127 -3.50 -3.63 15.67
C ARG A 127 -2.85 -3.79 17.04
N ASP A 128 -2.78 -5.01 17.55
CA ASP A 128 -2.15 -5.29 18.84
C ASP A 128 -0.66 -4.97 18.82
N HIS A 129 0.04 -5.30 17.73
CA HIS A 129 1.45 -4.97 17.57
C HIS A 129 1.67 -3.46 17.68
N ILE A 130 0.85 -2.66 16.98
CA ILE A 130 0.95 -1.20 17.00
C ILE A 130 0.68 -0.67 18.42
N ARG A 131 -0.35 -1.19 19.10
CA ARG A 131 -0.67 -0.79 20.48
C ARG A 131 0.50 -1.00 21.42
N VAL A 132 1.20 -2.13 21.28
CA VAL A 132 2.32 -2.48 22.17
C VAL A 132 3.59 -1.74 21.79
N LYS A 133 3.93 -1.68 20.50
CA LYS A 133 5.21 -1.16 20.02
C LYS A 133 5.23 0.34 19.76
N ALA A 134 4.08 0.93 19.47
CA ALA A 134 3.98 2.32 19.05
C ALA A 134 2.75 3.00 19.68
N PRO A 135 2.72 3.18 21.00
CA PRO A 135 1.53 3.73 21.68
C PRO A 135 1.14 5.12 21.18
N TYR A 136 2.12 5.96 20.80
CA TYR A 136 1.80 7.27 20.24
C TYR A 136 1.00 7.12 18.95
N ALA A 137 1.53 6.38 17.98
CA ALA A 137 0.84 6.16 16.69
C ALA A 137 -0.51 5.47 16.92
N ALA A 138 -0.56 4.47 17.78
CA ALA A 138 -1.80 3.76 18.11
C ALA A 138 -2.89 4.74 18.58
N GLY A 139 -2.53 5.69 19.44
CA GLY A 139 -3.46 6.73 19.90
C GLY A 139 -3.98 7.59 18.75
N GLN A 140 -3.13 7.92 17.79
CA GLN A 140 -3.54 8.71 16.61
C GLN A 140 -4.50 7.94 15.70
N PHE A 141 -4.38 6.62 15.65
CA PHE A 141 -5.28 5.76 14.85
C PHE A 141 -6.53 5.33 15.60
N GLY A 142 -6.68 5.71 16.87
CA GLY A 142 -7.81 5.28 17.69
C GLY A 142 -7.73 3.81 18.11
N LEU A 143 -6.53 3.26 18.18
CA LEU A 143 -6.34 1.86 18.55
C LEU A 143 -6.19 1.63 20.06
#